data_23a2bdc1dff47eba3b002bb31a57ed8a
#
_entry.id   23a2bdc1dff47eba3b002bb31a57ed8a
#
_cell.length_a   1.000
_cell.length_b   1.000
_cell.length_c   1.000
_cell.angle_alpha   90.00
_cell.angle_beta   90.00
_cell.angle_gamma   90.00
#
_symmetry.space_group_name_H-M   'P 1'
#
loop_
_entity.id
_entity.type
_entity.pdbx_description
1 polymer ?
#
loop_
_entity_poly.entity_id
_entity_poly.type
_entity_poly.pdbx_seq_one_letter_code
_entity_poly.pdbx_strand_id
1 'polypeptide(L)'
;MSRGDYREAVRLSYLQALRHLSDANIIDWQPSKTPAQYVREYPDELFNRTTAVFIRVRYGGFEATKTMTETMAKDVADIMSKAIEQKGGEQ
;
A
#
# COMPACT_ATOMS: atom_id res chain seq x y z
N MET A 1 -5.20 -19.86 5.42
CA MET A 1 -5.22 -18.64 6.25
C MET A 1 -6.36 -18.74 7.27
N SER A 2 -6.06 -18.48 8.52
CA SER A 2 -7.09 -18.60 9.55
C SER A 2 -7.98 -17.37 9.56
N ARG A 3 -9.12 -17.50 10.23
CA ARG A 3 -10.07 -16.42 10.34
C ARG A 3 -9.45 -15.24 11.08
N GLY A 4 -9.63 -14.05 10.57
CA GLY A 4 -9.07 -12.84 11.15
C GLY A 4 -7.76 -12.41 10.53
N ASP A 5 -7.15 -13.27 9.75
CA ASP A 5 -5.86 -12.96 9.15
C ASP A 5 -5.96 -11.99 7.99
N TYR A 6 -7.16 -11.71 7.52
CA TYR A 6 -7.33 -10.75 6.42
C TYR A 6 -6.91 -9.34 6.82
N ARG A 7 -7.16 -8.98 8.08
CA ARG A 7 -6.74 -7.68 8.58
C ARG A 7 -5.20 -7.57 8.56
N GLU A 8 -4.54 -8.62 9.00
CA GLU A 8 -3.09 -8.67 8.98
C GLU A 8 -2.56 -8.70 7.56
N ALA A 9 -3.25 -9.41 6.66
CA ALA A 9 -2.85 -9.45 5.25
C ALA A 9 -2.93 -8.06 4.62
N VAL A 10 -3.97 -7.29 4.95
CA VAL A 10 -4.08 -5.91 4.47
C VAL A 10 -2.91 -5.08 4.97
N ARG A 11 -2.59 -5.20 6.25
CA ARG A 11 -1.48 -4.46 6.84
C ARG A 11 -0.16 -4.80 6.16
N LEU A 12 0.10 -6.09 5.98
CA LEU A 12 1.35 -6.54 5.38
C LEU A 12 1.46 -6.12 3.91
N SER A 13 0.35 -6.18 3.18
CA SER A 13 0.34 -5.73 1.79
C SER A 13 0.71 -4.25 1.69
N TYR A 14 0.14 -3.45 2.57
CA TYR A 14 0.42 -2.02 2.57
C TYR A 14 1.87 -1.73 2.92
N LEU A 15 2.40 -2.41 3.95
CA LEU A 15 3.80 -2.25 4.32
C LEU A 15 4.73 -2.65 3.19
N GLN A 16 4.37 -3.70 2.45
CA GLN A 16 5.17 -4.14 1.32
C GLN A 16 5.21 -3.05 0.24
N ALA A 17 4.09 -2.40 -0.02
CA ALA A 17 4.04 -1.30 -0.98
C ALA A 17 4.93 -0.15 -0.53
N LEU A 18 4.82 0.24 0.76
CA LEU A 18 5.64 1.32 1.29
C LEU A 18 7.11 1.02 1.19
N ARG A 19 7.50 -0.19 1.54
CA ARG A 19 8.89 -0.60 1.48
C ARG A 19 9.42 -0.53 0.06
N HIS A 20 8.63 -1.01 -0.89
CA HIS A 20 9.03 -1.01 -2.28
C HIS A 20 9.18 0.41 -2.82
N LEU A 21 8.23 1.28 -2.49
CA LEU A 21 8.31 2.67 -2.90
C LEU A 21 9.49 3.38 -2.26
N SER A 22 9.80 3.05 -1.02
CA SER A 22 10.97 3.61 -0.33
C SER A 22 12.26 3.14 -1.00
N ASP A 23 12.34 1.87 -1.35
CA ASP A 23 13.53 1.34 -2.01
C ASP A 23 13.76 1.98 -3.38
N ALA A 24 12.68 2.40 -4.03
CA ALA A 24 12.74 3.08 -5.32
C ALA A 24 12.94 4.59 -5.17
N ASN A 25 13.06 5.08 -3.94
CA ASN A 25 13.23 6.51 -3.63
C ASN A 25 12.04 7.36 -4.07
N ILE A 26 10.85 6.75 -4.14
CA ILE A 26 9.63 7.48 -4.47
C ILE A 26 9.05 8.14 -3.24
N ILE A 27 9.15 7.47 -2.09
CA ILE A 27 8.74 8.04 -0.81
C ILE A 27 9.90 7.98 0.16
N ASP A 28 9.84 8.84 1.18
CA ASP A 28 10.79 8.85 2.27
C ASP A 28 10.13 8.19 3.48
N TRP A 29 10.35 6.89 3.65
CA TRP A 29 9.69 6.13 4.69
C TRP A 29 10.27 6.45 6.06
N GLN A 30 9.40 6.88 6.96
CA GLN A 30 9.76 7.15 8.34
C GLN A 30 8.65 6.64 9.25
N PRO A 31 9.01 6.01 10.39
CA PRO A 31 7.98 5.43 11.28
C PRO A 31 6.96 6.45 11.80
N SER A 32 7.35 7.72 11.89
CA SER A 32 6.47 8.76 12.43
C SER A 32 5.49 9.31 11.41
N LYS A 33 5.63 8.96 10.14
CA LYS A 33 4.75 9.48 9.11
C LYS A 33 3.43 8.73 9.08
N THR A 34 2.38 9.47 8.72
CA THR A 34 1.05 8.89 8.54
C THR A 34 0.84 8.48 7.09
N PRO A 35 -0.15 7.60 6.82
CA PRO A 35 -0.46 7.24 5.44
C PRO A 35 -0.78 8.45 4.55
N ALA A 36 -1.45 9.47 5.11
CA ALA A 36 -1.78 10.66 4.34
C ALA A 36 -0.52 11.38 3.84
N GLN A 37 0.53 11.36 4.63
CA GLN A 37 1.79 11.99 4.23
C GLN A 37 2.44 11.25 3.06
N TYR A 38 2.36 9.91 3.06
CA TYR A 38 2.89 9.14 1.95
C TYR A 38 2.10 9.37 0.66
N VAL A 39 0.78 9.55 0.77
CA VAL A 39 -0.04 9.85 -0.39
C VAL A 39 0.40 11.17 -1.03
N ARG A 40 0.80 12.14 -0.24
CA ARG A 40 1.29 13.40 -0.78
C ARG A 40 2.62 13.23 -1.50
N GLU A 41 3.47 12.32 -1.03
CA GLU A 41 4.76 12.07 -1.66
C GLU A 41 4.61 11.29 -2.95
N TYR A 42 3.57 10.48 -3.06
CA TYR A 42 3.31 9.69 -4.26
C TYR A 42 1.81 9.76 -4.58
N PRO A 43 1.38 10.83 -5.24
CA PRO A 43 -0.04 11.03 -5.58
C PRO A 43 -0.45 10.17 -6.76
N ASP A 44 -0.59 8.89 -6.54
CA ASP A 44 -0.98 7.90 -7.53
C ASP A 44 -2.34 7.33 -7.18
N GLU A 45 -3.19 7.15 -8.18
CA GLU A 45 -4.56 6.69 -7.95
C GLU A 45 -4.63 5.32 -7.29
N LEU A 46 -3.80 4.38 -7.75
CA LEU A 46 -3.75 3.05 -7.14
C LEU A 46 -3.26 3.12 -5.70
N PHE A 47 -2.26 3.94 -5.45
CA PHE A 47 -1.74 4.09 -4.09
C PHE A 47 -2.77 4.78 -3.18
N ASN A 48 -3.50 5.76 -3.72
CA ASN A 48 -4.59 6.39 -2.96
C ASN A 48 -5.64 5.38 -2.56
N ARG A 49 -6.05 4.51 -3.49
CA ARG A 49 -7.06 3.50 -3.22
C ARG A 49 -6.56 2.49 -2.20
N THR A 50 -5.33 2.04 -2.35
CA THR A 50 -4.71 1.09 -1.42
C THR A 50 -4.62 1.69 -0.02
N THR A 51 -4.22 2.95 0.06
CA THR A 51 -4.12 3.65 1.33
C THR A 51 -5.49 3.80 1.99
N ALA A 52 -6.53 4.09 1.20
CA ALA A 52 -7.88 4.22 1.73
C ALA A 52 -8.36 2.91 2.35
N VAL A 53 -8.10 1.78 1.69
CA VAL A 53 -8.46 0.47 2.23
C VAL A 53 -7.72 0.21 3.54
N PHE A 54 -6.44 0.49 3.57
CA PHE A 54 -5.63 0.31 4.77
C PHE A 54 -6.18 1.12 5.94
N ILE A 55 -6.50 2.39 5.70
CA ILE A 55 -7.01 3.27 6.74
C ILE A 55 -8.36 2.77 7.27
N ARG A 56 -9.26 2.36 6.38
CA ARG A 56 -10.57 1.86 6.78
C ARG A 56 -10.47 0.62 7.66
N VAL A 57 -9.60 -0.30 7.29
CA VAL A 57 -9.44 -1.53 8.05
C VAL A 57 -8.71 -1.26 9.37
N ARG A 58 -7.67 -0.44 9.34
CA ARG A 58 -6.83 -0.20 10.50
C ARG A 58 -7.49 0.73 11.53
N TYR A 59 -8.08 1.81 11.06
CA TYR A 59 -8.60 2.86 11.94
C TYR A 59 -10.10 3.05 11.89
N GLY A 60 -10.73 2.65 10.80
CA GLY A 60 -12.15 2.89 10.60
C GLY A 60 -13.07 1.80 11.11
N GLY A 61 -12.52 0.70 11.60
CA GLY A 61 -13.32 -0.41 12.11
C GLY A 61 -13.99 -1.25 11.04
N PHE A 62 -13.63 -1.05 9.78
CA PHE A 62 -14.18 -1.88 8.70
C PHE A 62 -13.56 -3.26 8.75
N GLU A 63 -14.39 -4.26 8.52
CA GLU A 63 -13.93 -5.64 8.51
C GLU A 63 -13.18 -5.95 7.22
N ALA A 64 -12.00 -6.55 7.35
CA ALA A 64 -11.23 -6.98 6.18
C ALA A 64 -11.83 -8.27 5.64
N THR A 65 -12.09 -8.30 4.35
CA THR A 65 -12.66 -9.46 3.68
C THR A 65 -11.65 -10.08 2.73
N LYS A 66 -11.94 -11.30 2.30
CA LYS A 66 -11.10 -11.97 1.32
C LYS A 66 -11.01 -11.15 0.03
N THR A 67 -12.14 -10.62 -0.43
CA THR A 67 -12.18 -9.82 -1.65
C THR A 67 -11.32 -8.57 -1.52
N MET A 68 -11.41 -7.87 -0.39
CA MET A 68 -10.59 -6.69 -0.14
C MET A 68 -9.12 -7.05 -0.17
N THR A 69 -8.76 -8.17 0.44
CA THR A 69 -7.37 -8.61 0.51
C THR A 69 -6.83 -8.93 -0.88
N GLU A 70 -7.63 -9.60 -1.69
CA GLU A 70 -7.22 -9.97 -3.05
C GLU A 70 -7.08 -8.74 -3.94
N THR A 71 -8.03 -7.81 -3.85
CA THR A 71 -7.97 -6.57 -4.62
C THR A 71 -6.75 -5.76 -4.22
N MET A 72 -6.50 -5.68 -2.92
CA MET A 72 -5.35 -4.92 -2.42
C MET A 72 -4.03 -5.54 -2.87
N ALA A 73 -3.93 -6.85 -2.84
CA ALA A 73 -2.72 -7.54 -3.31
C ALA A 73 -2.46 -7.25 -4.79
N LYS A 74 -3.51 -7.22 -5.59
CA LYS A 74 -3.39 -6.89 -7.01
C LYS A 74 -2.96 -5.44 -7.20
N ASP A 75 -3.58 -4.53 -6.47
CA ASP A 75 -3.22 -3.11 -6.57
C ASP A 75 -1.79 -2.87 -6.13
N VAL A 76 -1.35 -3.54 -5.07
CA VAL A 76 0.02 -3.41 -4.58
C VAL A 76 1.00 -3.94 -5.64
N ALA A 77 0.68 -5.07 -6.27
CA ALA A 77 1.53 -5.61 -7.32
C ALA A 77 1.66 -4.62 -8.49
N ASP A 78 0.56 -3.98 -8.86
CA ASP A 78 0.57 -2.98 -9.93
C ASP A 78 1.39 -1.76 -9.53
N ILE A 79 1.27 -1.32 -8.28
CA ILE A 79 2.08 -0.21 -7.78
C ILE A 79 3.56 -0.54 -7.86
N MET A 80 3.92 -1.75 -7.45
CA MET A 80 5.30 -2.18 -7.47
C MET A 80 5.86 -2.23 -8.90
N SER A 81 5.06 -2.70 -9.85
CA SER A 81 5.45 -2.71 -11.26
C SER A 81 5.67 -1.31 -11.79
N LYS A 82 4.75 -0.38 -11.46
CA LYS A 82 4.88 1.00 -11.89
C LYS A 82 6.12 1.65 -11.29
N ALA A 83 6.44 1.34 -10.05
CA ALA A 83 7.62 1.89 -9.38
C ALA A 83 8.89 1.43 -10.07
N ILE A 84 8.94 0.16 -10.49
CA ILE A 84 10.10 -0.37 -11.21
C ILE A 84 10.24 0.33 -12.56
N GLU A 85 9.14 0.49 -13.29
CA GLU A 85 9.16 1.17 -14.58
C GLU A 85 9.62 2.61 -14.44
N GLN A 86 9.12 3.30 -13.43
CA GLN A 86 9.47 4.70 -13.21
C GLN A 86 10.96 4.84 -12.91
N LYS A 87 11.50 3.95 -12.10
CA LYS A 87 12.91 3.96 -11.77
C LYS A 87 13.77 3.65 -12.98
N GLY A 88 13.37 2.65 -13.76
CA GLY A 88 14.09 2.27 -14.97
C GLY A 88 14.07 3.35 -16.03
N GLY A 89 12.95 4.07 -16.12
CA GLY A 89 12.78 5.11 -17.13
C GLY A 89 13.69 6.30 -16.94
N GLU A 90 14.30 6.44 -15.78
CA GLU A 90 15.19 7.55 -15.49
C GLU A 90 16.61 7.37 -15.99
N GLN A 91 16.91 6.21 -16.51
CA GLN A 91 18.27 5.91 -16.99
C GLN A 91 18.56 6.48 -18.35
#